data_4848bce621bbed65f17cd6f66a825f6b
#
_entry.id   4848bce621bbed65f17cd6f66a825f6b
#
_cell.length_a   1.000
_cell.length_b   1.000
_cell.length_c   1.000
_cell.angle_alpha   90.00
_cell.angle_beta   90.00
_cell.angle_gamma   90.00
#
_symmetry.space_group_name_H-M   'P 1'
#
loop_
_entity.id
_entity.type
_entity.pdbx_description
1 polymer ?
#
loop_
_entity_poly.entity_id
_entity_poly.type
_entity_poly.pdbx_seq_one_letter_code
_entity_poly.pdbx_strand_id
1 'polypeptide(L)'
;RRIQREIEAAISSDKSVASETKEFIEKSLFEHAFRDLGSRIDPRRVVTLDVQFRMHPLLGAFVSKEFYEAEGEPQIKSGLPERAFAHDLPEYAGLVAAWRDVPPELGRERPDRSKSRSCEAKAVAQELKRLLDSPASAGLTFGCITFYSSQVEAICSALVQHDVTVKVGDHSYEVTQKYRDLRLPSEEGDRVVERLRIGTVDAFQGKEFDVVLLSAVRSNDHADGDEKERRKRYGHLMSPNRLCVSMSRQKRMLVVFGDASLLEAPHAEEAIGSLVRFHRELCGGEHGRVL
;
A
#
# COMPACT_ATOMS: atom_id res chain seq x y z
N ARG A 1 -15.42 8.01 17.17
CA ARG A 1 -14.50 8.38 18.28
C ARG A 1 -15.20 8.64 19.62
N ARG A 2 -16.40 9.28 19.67
CA ARG A 2 -17.16 9.49 20.90
C ARG A 2 -17.80 8.19 21.37
N ILE A 3 -18.48 7.48 20.49
CA ILE A 3 -19.11 6.17 20.73
C ILE A 3 -18.06 5.13 21.17
N GLN A 4 -16.88 5.11 20.56
CA GLN A 4 -15.80 4.19 20.91
C GLN A 4 -15.26 4.44 22.34
N ARG A 5 -15.14 5.71 22.78
CA ARG A 5 -14.76 6.06 24.16
C ARG A 5 -15.85 5.72 25.16
N GLU A 6 -17.12 5.90 24.79
CA GLU A 6 -18.27 5.54 25.65
C GLU A 6 -18.36 4.01 25.81
N ILE A 7 -18.06 3.25 24.77
CA ILE A 7 -17.99 1.78 24.81
C ILE A 7 -16.77 1.33 25.63
N GLU A 8 -15.60 1.90 25.44
CA GLU A 8 -14.39 1.61 26.22
C GLU A 8 -14.57 1.93 27.70
N ALA A 9 -15.31 3.01 28.05
CA ALA A 9 -15.64 3.37 29.43
C ALA A 9 -16.66 2.40 30.05
N ALA A 10 -17.64 1.91 29.28
CA ALA A 10 -18.59 0.92 29.73
C ALA A 10 -17.99 -0.48 29.95
N ILE A 11 -17.03 -0.87 29.10
CA ILE A 11 -16.31 -2.14 29.16
C ILE A 11 -15.32 -2.17 30.35
N SER A 12 -14.75 -1.04 30.75
CA SER A 12 -13.76 -0.98 31.85
C SER A 12 -14.35 -1.26 33.24
N SER A 13 -15.66 -1.33 33.37
CA SER A 13 -16.35 -1.56 34.66
C SER A 13 -16.56 -3.04 35.02
N ASP A 14 -16.43 -3.98 34.06
CA ASP A 14 -16.57 -5.42 34.31
C ASP A 14 -15.60 -6.26 33.48
N LYS A 15 -14.56 -6.83 34.12
CA LYS A 15 -13.47 -7.52 33.46
C LYS A 15 -13.83 -8.80 32.71
N SER A 16 -14.91 -9.47 33.03
CA SER A 16 -15.31 -10.73 32.37
C SER A 16 -16.08 -10.49 31.08
N VAL A 17 -16.91 -9.46 31.05
CA VAL A 17 -17.66 -9.01 29.87
C VAL A 17 -16.74 -8.23 28.91
N ALA A 18 -15.66 -7.65 29.46
CA ALA A 18 -14.71 -6.82 28.75
C ALA A 18 -13.97 -7.53 27.60
N SER A 19 -13.56 -8.80 27.81
CA SER A 19 -12.76 -9.53 26.81
C SER A 19 -13.58 -9.94 25.57
N GLU A 20 -14.75 -10.55 25.78
CA GLU A 20 -15.62 -10.99 24.68
C GLU A 20 -16.23 -9.80 23.91
N THR A 21 -16.64 -8.76 24.64
CA THR A 21 -17.20 -7.55 24.02
C THR A 21 -16.14 -6.77 23.24
N LYS A 22 -14.91 -6.71 23.75
CA LYS A 22 -13.79 -6.08 23.04
C LYS A 22 -13.47 -6.85 21.76
N GLU A 23 -13.38 -8.16 21.82
CA GLU A 23 -13.15 -9.01 20.64
C GLU A 23 -14.28 -8.87 19.62
N PHE A 24 -15.55 -8.78 20.09
CA PHE A 24 -16.70 -8.56 19.23
C PHE A 24 -16.68 -7.20 18.52
N ILE A 25 -16.23 -6.15 19.20
CA ILE A 25 -16.17 -4.78 18.65
C ILE A 25 -14.97 -4.60 17.71
N GLU A 26 -13.86 -5.28 17.99
CA GLU A 26 -12.64 -5.21 17.17
C GLU A 26 -12.80 -5.94 15.83
N LYS A 27 -13.66 -6.95 15.77
CA LYS A 27 -13.95 -7.69 14.53
C LYS A 27 -15.02 -7.00 13.69
N SER A 28 -14.87 -7.06 12.39
CA SER A 28 -15.88 -6.52 11.48
C SER A 28 -17.15 -7.38 11.50
N LEU A 29 -18.31 -6.76 11.22
CA LEU A 29 -19.58 -7.48 11.06
C LEU A 29 -19.46 -8.60 9.98
N PHE A 30 -18.66 -8.39 8.95
CA PHE A 30 -18.38 -9.38 7.92
C PHE A 30 -17.62 -10.59 8.50
N GLU A 31 -16.62 -10.36 9.34
CA GLU A 31 -15.84 -11.43 9.97
C GLU A 31 -16.71 -12.30 10.89
N HIS A 32 -17.61 -11.66 11.66
CA HIS A 32 -18.59 -12.40 12.46
C HIS A 32 -19.51 -13.24 11.59
N ALA A 33 -20.08 -12.65 10.53
CA ALA A 33 -20.95 -13.37 9.61
C ALA A 33 -20.24 -14.53 8.91
N PHE A 34 -18.98 -14.34 8.49
CA PHE A 34 -18.16 -15.36 7.84
C PHE A 34 -17.88 -16.55 8.76
N ARG A 35 -17.49 -16.30 10.01
CA ARG A 35 -17.23 -17.35 11.00
C ARG A 35 -18.51 -18.10 11.39
N ASP A 36 -19.61 -17.40 11.59
CA ASP A 36 -20.89 -18.01 11.95
C ASP A 36 -21.46 -18.87 10.80
N LEU A 37 -21.36 -18.40 9.56
CA LEU A 37 -21.80 -19.15 8.38
C LEU A 37 -20.93 -20.40 8.14
N GLY A 38 -19.60 -20.27 8.28
CA GLY A 38 -18.67 -21.37 8.08
C GLY A 38 -18.74 -22.46 9.17
N SER A 39 -19.06 -22.08 10.42
CA SER A 39 -19.07 -23.01 11.55
C SER A 39 -20.44 -23.61 11.90
N ARG A 40 -21.55 -22.93 11.58
CA ARG A 40 -22.86 -23.27 12.13
C ARG A 40 -23.98 -23.59 11.13
N ILE A 41 -23.89 -23.13 9.87
CA ILE A 41 -25.07 -23.20 9.01
C ILE A 41 -24.90 -24.13 7.80
N ASP A 42 -23.97 -23.88 6.93
CA ASP A 42 -23.69 -24.71 5.73
C ASP A 42 -22.42 -24.22 5.05
N PRO A 43 -21.35 -25.04 4.99
CA PRO A 43 -20.10 -24.66 4.31
C PRO A 43 -20.30 -24.28 2.84
N ARG A 44 -21.40 -24.68 2.21
CA ARG A 44 -21.72 -24.29 0.83
C ARG A 44 -22.14 -22.85 0.66
N ARG A 45 -22.42 -22.11 1.76
CA ARG A 45 -22.76 -20.67 1.74
C ARG A 45 -21.54 -19.77 1.79
N VAL A 46 -20.36 -20.32 2.01
CA VAL A 46 -19.10 -19.59 2.02
C VAL A 46 -18.25 -20.10 0.86
N VAL A 47 -17.93 -19.20 -0.07
CA VAL A 47 -17.05 -19.50 -1.20
C VAL A 47 -15.86 -18.56 -1.11
N THR A 48 -14.66 -19.14 -0.99
CA THR A 48 -13.41 -18.39 -1.07
C THR A 48 -13.02 -18.22 -2.55
N LEU A 49 -12.79 -16.98 -2.96
CA LEU A 49 -12.28 -16.69 -4.30
C LEU A 49 -10.77 -16.91 -4.29
N ASP A 50 -10.33 -18.00 -4.91
CA ASP A 50 -8.93 -18.45 -4.91
C ASP A 50 -8.17 -18.13 -6.20
N VAL A 51 -8.80 -17.38 -7.13
CA VAL A 51 -8.17 -16.96 -8.39
C VAL A 51 -8.25 -15.46 -8.55
N GLN A 52 -7.10 -14.81 -8.75
CA GLN A 52 -6.98 -13.38 -9.05
C GLN A 52 -6.61 -13.15 -10.52
N PHE A 53 -7.12 -12.06 -11.09
CA PHE A 53 -6.87 -11.62 -12.48
C PHE A 53 -6.27 -10.20 -12.55
N ARG A 54 -5.89 -9.64 -11.39
CA ARG A 54 -5.40 -8.26 -11.29
C ARG A 54 -3.90 -8.17 -11.47
N MET A 55 -3.13 -8.92 -10.66
CA MET A 55 -1.71 -8.74 -10.48
C MET A 55 -0.88 -9.73 -11.28
N HIS A 56 0.32 -9.30 -11.66
CA HIS A 56 1.37 -10.20 -12.12
C HIS A 56 1.49 -11.42 -11.17
N PRO A 57 1.68 -12.64 -11.69
CA PRO A 57 1.71 -13.86 -10.88
C PRO A 57 2.64 -13.78 -9.66
N LEU A 58 3.85 -13.24 -9.80
CA LEU A 58 4.78 -13.09 -8.68
C LEU A 58 4.26 -12.16 -7.58
N LEU A 59 3.65 -11.03 -7.96
CA LEU A 59 3.03 -10.11 -7.01
C LEU A 59 1.81 -10.74 -6.33
N GLY A 60 1.00 -11.47 -7.11
CA GLY A 60 -0.15 -12.21 -6.60
C GLY A 60 0.25 -13.29 -5.61
N ALA A 61 1.29 -14.07 -5.92
CA ALA A 61 1.83 -15.10 -5.03
C ALA A 61 2.39 -14.51 -3.73
N PHE A 62 3.11 -13.38 -3.83
CA PHE A 62 3.60 -12.67 -2.65
C PHE A 62 2.44 -12.20 -1.76
N VAL A 63 1.44 -11.53 -2.32
CA VAL A 63 0.27 -11.05 -1.57
C VAL A 63 -0.51 -12.21 -0.97
N SER A 64 -0.67 -13.33 -1.69
CA SER A 64 -1.29 -14.55 -1.18
C SER A 64 -0.56 -15.06 0.05
N LYS A 65 0.75 -15.28 -0.06
CA LYS A 65 1.60 -15.79 1.02
C LYS A 65 1.57 -14.91 2.26
N GLU A 66 1.70 -13.59 2.06
CA GLU A 66 1.89 -12.65 3.15
C GLU A 66 0.61 -12.28 3.92
N PHE A 67 -0.55 -12.29 3.24
CA PHE A 67 -1.75 -11.71 3.81
C PHE A 67 -2.96 -12.66 3.86
N TYR A 68 -2.90 -13.79 3.14
CA TYR A 68 -4.00 -14.76 3.12
C TYR A 68 -3.56 -16.11 3.69
N GLU A 69 -2.51 -16.71 3.18
CA GLU A 69 -2.01 -17.98 3.68
C GLU A 69 -1.49 -17.86 5.11
N ALA A 70 -0.92 -16.72 5.50
CA ALA A 70 -0.52 -16.43 6.88
C ALA A 70 -1.70 -16.43 7.87
N GLU A 71 -2.92 -16.14 7.39
CA GLU A 71 -4.16 -16.20 8.17
C GLU A 71 -4.91 -17.54 8.03
N GLY A 72 -4.30 -18.53 7.37
CA GLY A 72 -4.87 -19.86 7.18
C GLY A 72 -5.82 -19.99 5.98
N GLU A 73 -5.89 -18.96 5.12
CA GLU A 73 -6.69 -19.01 3.90
C GLU A 73 -5.97 -19.80 2.79
N PRO A 74 -6.70 -20.37 1.81
CA PRO A 74 -6.11 -21.04 0.67
C PRO A 74 -5.23 -20.11 -0.16
N GLN A 75 -4.22 -20.68 -0.83
CA GLN A 75 -3.40 -19.96 -1.79
C GLN A 75 -4.24 -19.34 -2.92
N ILE A 76 -4.02 -18.05 -3.19
CA ILE A 76 -4.63 -17.35 -4.31
C ILE A 76 -3.80 -17.57 -5.57
N LYS A 77 -4.39 -18.17 -6.58
CA LYS A 77 -3.77 -18.48 -7.87
C LYS A 77 -3.95 -17.30 -8.85
N SER A 78 -3.04 -17.18 -9.79
CA SER A 78 -3.17 -16.19 -10.87
C SER A 78 -3.88 -16.79 -12.07
N GLY A 79 -4.94 -16.13 -12.54
CA GLY A 79 -5.73 -16.54 -13.72
C GLY A 79 -5.16 -16.03 -15.04
N LEU A 80 -4.14 -15.16 -15.01
CA LEU A 80 -3.46 -14.62 -16.20
C LEU A 80 -1.97 -14.97 -16.18
N PRO A 81 -1.36 -15.22 -17.35
CA PRO A 81 0.08 -15.48 -17.46
C PRO A 81 0.90 -14.18 -17.31
N GLU A 82 2.18 -14.30 -16.94
CA GLU A 82 3.11 -13.18 -16.74
C GLU A 82 3.17 -12.21 -17.93
N ARG A 83 3.15 -12.74 -19.16
CA ARG A 83 3.18 -11.90 -20.37
C ARG A 83 2.04 -10.89 -20.49
N ALA A 84 0.90 -11.12 -19.80
CA ALA A 84 -0.20 -10.16 -19.77
C ALA A 84 0.14 -8.87 -19.00
N PHE A 85 1.21 -8.91 -18.22
CA PHE A 85 1.65 -7.81 -17.37
C PHE A 85 3.00 -7.21 -17.81
N ALA A 86 3.52 -7.61 -18.97
CA ALA A 86 4.78 -7.08 -19.49
C ALA A 86 4.74 -5.55 -19.65
N HIS A 87 5.85 -4.90 -19.39
CA HIS A 87 6.07 -3.47 -19.58
C HIS A 87 7.55 -3.18 -19.86
N ASP A 88 7.81 -2.09 -20.60
CA ASP A 88 9.15 -1.65 -20.97
C ASP A 88 9.53 -0.33 -20.32
N LEU A 89 9.08 -0.10 -19.08
CA LEU A 89 9.41 1.12 -18.34
C LEU A 89 10.91 1.23 -18.14
N PRO A 90 11.52 2.39 -18.46
CA PRO A 90 12.96 2.58 -18.31
C PRO A 90 13.45 2.25 -16.89
N GLU A 91 14.57 1.57 -16.77
CA GLU A 91 15.17 1.01 -15.54
C GLU A 91 14.40 -0.15 -14.90
N TYR A 92 13.15 -0.39 -15.31
CA TYR A 92 12.28 -1.42 -14.73
C TYR A 92 11.80 -2.47 -15.72
N ALA A 93 12.27 -2.45 -16.95
CA ALA A 93 11.87 -3.43 -17.96
C ALA A 93 12.05 -4.87 -17.43
N GLY A 94 10.98 -5.67 -17.44
CA GLY A 94 10.99 -7.03 -16.93
C GLY A 94 10.97 -7.18 -15.39
N LEU A 95 10.92 -6.07 -14.64
CA LEU A 95 10.82 -6.08 -13.18
C LEU A 95 9.36 -5.97 -12.74
N VAL A 96 9.02 -6.58 -11.60
CA VAL A 96 7.71 -6.50 -10.97
C VAL A 96 7.76 -5.78 -9.63
N ALA A 97 8.96 -5.68 -9.04
CA ALA A 97 9.18 -5.09 -7.73
C ALA A 97 10.44 -4.22 -7.72
N ALA A 98 10.38 -3.10 -7.02
CA ALA A 98 11.57 -2.32 -6.73
C ALA A 98 11.46 -1.66 -5.35
N TRP A 99 12.62 -1.51 -4.72
CA TRP A 99 12.80 -0.69 -3.54
C TRP A 99 13.74 0.46 -3.90
N ARG A 100 13.27 1.69 -3.74
CA ARG A 100 14.10 2.88 -3.81
C ARG A 100 14.45 3.33 -2.42
N ASP A 101 15.69 3.10 -2.04
CA ASP A 101 16.16 3.50 -0.73
C ASP A 101 16.25 5.03 -0.65
N VAL A 102 15.68 5.56 0.42
CA VAL A 102 15.80 6.95 0.81
C VAL A 102 16.41 6.94 2.21
N PRO A 103 17.74 6.93 2.34
CA PRO A 103 18.42 6.73 3.60
C PRO A 103 18.19 7.90 4.58
N PRO A 104 18.33 7.69 5.92
CA PRO A 104 18.01 8.69 6.95
C PRO A 104 18.89 9.93 6.88
N GLU A 105 20.06 9.86 6.25
CA GLU A 105 20.98 10.99 6.05
C GLU A 105 20.38 12.08 5.15
N LEU A 106 19.49 11.71 4.24
CA LEU A 106 18.76 12.67 3.38
C LEU A 106 17.67 13.43 4.13
N GLY A 107 17.30 12.96 5.32
CA GLY A 107 16.31 13.54 6.20
C GLY A 107 15.35 12.51 6.77
N ARG A 108 14.89 12.76 7.98
CA ARG A 108 13.96 11.92 8.73
C ARG A 108 12.53 12.41 8.63
N GLU A 109 11.60 11.59 9.11
CA GLU A 109 10.19 11.96 9.20
C GLU A 109 9.99 13.14 10.17
N ARG A 110 8.99 13.98 9.88
CA ARG A 110 8.57 15.04 10.81
C ARG A 110 7.91 14.44 12.06
N PRO A 111 8.14 15.02 13.25
CA PRO A 111 7.60 14.50 14.52
C PRO A 111 6.08 14.67 14.67
N ASP A 112 5.42 15.33 13.71
CA ASP A 112 4.00 15.64 13.75
C ASP A 112 3.12 14.38 13.85
N ARG A 113 1.86 14.56 14.25
CA ARG A 113 0.90 13.44 14.36
C ARG A 113 0.66 12.75 13.01
N SER A 114 0.47 13.52 11.95
CA SER A 114 0.47 13.02 10.58
C SER A 114 1.89 13.14 10.05
N LYS A 115 2.54 12.01 9.82
CA LYS A 115 3.94 11.95 9.42
C LYS A 115 4.14 12.41 7.99
N SER A 116 5.25 13.09 7.74
CA SER A 116 5.73 13.39 6.39
C SER A 116 7.25 13.37 6.34
N ARG A 117 7.79 13.07 5.16
CA ARG A 117 9.23 13.00 4.90
C ARG A 117 9.54 13.65 3.56
N SER A 118 10.07 14.88 3.61
CA SER A 118 10.24 15.73 2.42
C SER A 118 11.21 15.14 1.40
N CYS A 119 12.30 14.51 1.82
CA CYS A 119 13.26 13.87 0.91
C CYS A 119 12.61 12.71 0.14
N GLU A 120 11.83 11.88 0.82
CA GLU A 120 11.09 10.77 0.20
C GLU A 120 9.98 11.28 -0.73
N ALA A 121 9.24 12.33 -0.31
CA ALA A 121 8.23 12.96 -1.17
C ALA A 121 8.83 13.49 -2.49
N LYS A 122 10.02 14.10 -2.43
CA LYS A 122 10.76 14.56 -3.62
C LYS A 122 11.22 13.40 -4.48
N ALA A 123 11.76 12.33 -3.88
CA ALA A 123 12.18 11.13 -4.62
C ALA A 123 11.01 10.49 -5.36
N VAL A 124 9.86 10.33 -4.68
CA VAL A 124 8.61 9.84 -5.30
C VAL A 124 8.17 10.75 -6.44
N ALA A 125 8.18 12.07 -6.24
CA ALA A 125 7.73 13.03 -7.25
C ALA A 125 8.61 13.02 -8.50
N GLN A 126 9.93 12.95 -8.33
CA GLN A 126 10.89 12.88 -9.43
C GLN A 126 10.70 11.60 -10.24
N GLU A 127 10.56 10.47 -9.55
CA GLU A 127 10.38 9.18 -10.20
C GLU A 127 9.03 9.09 -10.91
N LEU A 128 7.96 9.51 -10.26
CA LEU A 128 6.63 9.53 -10.87
C LEU A 128 6.61 10.40 -12.13
N LYS A 129 7.25 11.59 -12.09
CA LYS A 129 7.37 12.46 -13.26
C LYS A 129 8.14 11.78 -14.39
N ARG A 130 9.28 11.15 -14.08
CA ARG A 130 10.11 10.43 -15.05
C ARG A 130 9.32 9.30 -15.73
N LEU A 131 8.55 8.55 -14.96
CA LEU A 131 7.70 7.48 -15.47
C LEU A 131 6.55 8.00 -16.33
N LEU A 132 5.84 9.04 -15.87
CA LEU A 132 4.72 9.64 -16.59
C LEU A 132 5.11 10.24 -17.96
N ASP A 133 6.33 10.76 -18.09
CA ASP A 133 6.83 11.35 -19.34
C ASP A 133 7.46 10.31 -20.28
N SER A 134 7.69 9.08 -19.82
CA SER A 134 8.24 8.03 -20.65
C SER A 134 7.24 7.61 -21.74
N PRO A 135 7.67 7.50 -23.00
CA PRO A 135 6.81 6.93 -24.06
C PRO A 135 6.31 5.51 -23.73
N ALA A 136 7.11 4.72 -22.99
CA ALA A 136 6.73 3.37 -22.56
C ALA A 136 5.55 3.34 -21.56
N SER A 137 5.16 4.49 -21.01
CA SER A 137 4.02 4.62 -20.09
C SER A 137 2.73 5.09 -20.77
N ALA A 138 2.71 5.25 -22.10
CA ALA A 138 1.59 5.87 -22.81
C ALA A 138 0.22 5.20 -22.53
N GLY A 139 0.21 3.89 -22.32
CA GLY A 139 -0.99 3.12 -21.99
C GLY A 139 -1.11 2.69 -20.52
N LEU A 140 -0.31 3.25 -19.62
CA LEU A 140 -0.24 2.82 -18.23
C LEU A 140 -0.87 3.83 -17.28
N THR A 141 -1.49 3.27 -16.22
CA THR A 141 -2.06 4.00 -15.10
C THR A 141 -1.16 3.92 -13.88
N PHE A 142 -1.15 4.98 -13.05
CA PHE A 142 -0.25 5.14 -11.92
C PHE A 142 -1.00 5.44 -10.62
N GLY A 143 -0.68 4.71 -9.56
CA GLY A 143 -1.11 5.00 -8.20
C GLY A 143 0.07 5.44 -7.34
N CYS A 144 -0.06 6.54 -6.61
CA CYS A 144 0.91 6.95 -5.61
C CYS A 144 0.26 6.87 -4.23
N ILE A 145 0.66 5.88 -3.43
CA ILE A 145 0.03 5.52 -2.17
C ILE A 145 0.96 5.87 -1.01
N THR A 146 0.39 6.39 0.07
CA THR A 146 1.08 6.56 1.35
C THR A 146 0.13 6.33 2.52
N PHE A 147 0.67 6.30 3.74
CA PHE A 147 -0.10 6.03 4.97
C PHE A 147 -0.57 7.30 5.68
N TYR A 148 -0.08 8.48 5.28
CA TYR A 148 -0.28 9.73 6.00
C TYR A 148 -0.72 10.87 5.08
N SER A 149 -1.75 11.63 5.49
CA SER A 149 -2.25 12.77 4.71
C SER A 149 -1.20 13.87 4.50
N SER A 150 -0.37 14.15 5.50
CA SER A 150 0.72 15.13 5.34
C SER A 150 1.79 14.69 4.33
N GLN A 151 1.96 13.37 4.11
CA GLN A 151 2.84 12.89 3.04
C GLN A 151 2.18 13.04 1.66
N VAL A 152 0.87 12.85 1.55
CA VAL A 152 0.14 13.17 0.31
C VAL A 152 0.36 14.63 -0.07
N GLU A 153 0.19 15.56 0.88
CA GLU A 153 0.46 16.99 0.65
C GLU A 153 1.90 17.25 0.23
N ALA A 154 2.88 16.61 0.89
CA ALA A 154 4.30 16.76 0.56
C ALA A 154 4.63 16.27 -0.85
N ILE A 155 4.08 15.11 -1.26
CA ILE A 155 4.25 14.56 -2.62
C ILE A 155 3.57 15.49 -3.64
N CYS A 156 2.33 15.88 -3.41
CA CYS A 156 1.61 16.79 -4.31
C CYS A 156 2.34 18.14 -4.45
N SER A 157 2.82 18.71 -3.33
CA SER A 157 3.59 19.95 -3.35
C SER A 157 4.89 19.82 -4.16
N ALA A 158 5.59 18.69 -4.05
CA ALA A 158 6.78 18.44 -4.87
C ALA A 158 6.43 18.29 -6.36
N LEU A 159 5.29 17.69 -6.69
CA LEU A 159 4.81 17.51 -8.06
C LEU A 159 4.31 18.79 -8.73
N VAL A 160 4.01 19.85 -7.96
CA VAL A 160 3.70 21.20 -8.53
C VAL A 160 4.88 21.72 -9.35
N GLN A 161 6.12 21.50 -8.89
CA GLN A 161 7.34 21.94 -9.60
C GLN A 161 7.55 21.20 -10.94
N HIS A 162 6.81 20.12 -11.15
CA HIS A 162 6.85 19.29 -12.35
C HIS A 162 5.57 19.40 -13.22
N ASP A 163 4.67 20.34 -12.91
CA ASP A 163 3.38 20.53 -13.60
C ASP A 163 2.48 19.27 -13.61
N VAL A 164 2.70 18.34 -12.65
CA VAL A 164 1.87 17.14 -12.51
C VAL A 164 0.65 17.42 -11.64
N THR A 165 0.81 18.25 -10.63
CA THR A 165 -0.28 18.72 -9.77
C THR A 165 -0.36 20.23 -9.73
N VAL A 166 -1.52 20.75 -9.36
CA VAL A 166 -1.77 22.18 -9.12
C VAL A 166 -2.37 22.36 -7.73
N LYS A 167 -1.94 23.40 -7.03
CA LYS A 167 -2.52 23.76 -5.74
C LYS A 167 -3.83 24.50 -5.97
N VAL A 168 -4.93 23.99 -5.40
CA VAL A 168 -6.28 24.55 -5.54
C VAL A 168 -6.83 25.14 -4.23
N GLY A 169 -6.13 24.93 -3.11
CA GLY A 169 -6.47 25.46 -1.79
C GLY A 169 -5.29 25.31 -0.83
N ASP A 170 -5.45 25.67 0.45
CA ASP A 170 -4.33 25.68 1.40
C ASP A 170 -3.66 24.32 1.56
N HIS A 171 -4.44 23.24 1.62
CA HIS A 171 -3.98 21.87 1.74
C HIS A 171 -4.53 20.96 0.63
N SER A 172 -5.04 21.55 -0.46
CA SER A 172 -5.72 20.83 -1.54
C SER A 172 -4.95 20.94 -2.83
N TYR A 173 -4.79 19.79 -3.50
CA TYR A 173 -4.09 19.65 -4.77
C TYR A 173 -4.93 18.82 -5.73
N GLU A 174 -4.84 19.12 -7.01
CA GLU A 174 -5.43 18.33 -8.09
C GLU A 174 -4.36 17.90 -9.08
N VAL A 175 -4.55 16.72 -9.66
CA VAL A 175 -3.74 16.28 -10.80
C VAL A 175 -4.13 17.11 -12.02
N THR A 176 -3.14 17.64 -12.74
CA THR A 176 -3.38 18.45 -13.94
C THR A 176 -4.04 17.60 -15.02
N GLN A 177 -4.81 18.23 -15.92
CA GLN A 177 -5.57 17.55 -16.96
C GLN A 177 -4.69 16.64 -17.85
N LYS A 178 -3.43 17.03 -18.07
CA LYS A 178 -2.45 16.24 -18.84
C LYS A 178 -2.23 14.82 -18.28
N TYR A 179 -2.30 14.66 -16.95
CA TYR A 179 -1.98 13.40 -16.28
C TYR A 179 -3.18 12.77 -15.57
N ARG A 180 -4.34 13.45 -15.54
CA ARG A 180 -5.53 12.99 -14.81
C ARG A 180 -6.16 11.77 -15.46
N ASP A 181 -6.35 11.81 -16.78
CA ASP A 181 -7.12 10.84 -17.51
C ASP A 181 -6.31 10.20 -18.65
N LEU A 182 -6.60 8.93 -18.91
CA LEU A 182 -6.04 8.16 -20.00
C LEU A 182 -7.18 7.62 -20.87
N ARG A 183 -7.05 7.80 -22.19
CA ARG A 183 -7.95 7.19 -23.17
C ARG A 183 -7.36 5.88 -23.65
N LEU A 184 -8.08 4.81 -23.44
CA LEU A 184 -7.71 3.47 -23.89
C LEU A 184 -8.65 3.03 -24.99
N PRO A 185 -8.16 2.53 -26.12
CA PRO A 185 -8.99 1.94 -27.16
C PRO A 185 -9.80 0.76 -26.61
N SER A 186 -11.08 0.66 -26.95
CA SER A 186 -11.90 -0.51 -26.69
C SER A 186 -12.82 -0.80 -27.89
N GLU A 187 -13.40 -2.00 -27.95
CA GLU A 187 -14.29 -2.41 -29.04
C GLU A 187 -15.57 -1.54 -29.14
N GLU A 188 -15.99 -0.95 -28.02
CA GLU A 188 -17.18 -0.11 -27.92
C GLU A 188 -16.90 1.40 -28.07
N GLY A 189 -15.64 1.79 -28.33
CA GLY A 189 -15.14 3.16 -28.36
C GLY A 189 -14.13 3.44 -27.25
N ASP A 190 -13.49 4.62 -27.27
CA ASP A 190 -12.47 4.99 -26.29
C ASP A 190 -13.02 4.98 -24.86
N ARG A 191 -12.42 4.18 -24.00
CA ARG A 191 -12.67 4.18 -22.55
C ARG A 191 -11.76 5.20 -21.87
N VAL A 192 -12.33 6.12 -21.11
CA VAL A 192 -11.57 7.05 -20.26
C VAL A 192 -11.39 6.43 -18.88
N VAL A 193 -10.14 6.32 -18.44
CA VAL A 193 -9.76 5.83 -17.10
C VAL A 193 -8.91 6.86 -16.37
N GLU A 194 -8.94 6.82 -15.04
CA GLU A 194 -8.06 7.64 -14.21
C GLU A 194 -6.61 7.22 -14.44
N ARG A 195 -5.77 8.13 -14.97
CA ARG A 195 -4.35 7.83 -15.27
C ARG A 195 -3.47 7.91 -14.04
N LEU A 196 -3.71 8.90 -13.18
CA LEU A 196 -2.91 9.12 -11.96
C LEU A 196 -3.82 9.41 -10.77
N ARG A 197 -3.58 8.66 -9.70
CA ARG A 197 -4.13 8.94 -8.37
C ARG A 197 -3.02 9.08 -7.34
N ILE A 198 -3.14 10.07 -6.46
CA ILE A 198 -2.25 10.27 -5.31
C ILE A 198 -3.13 10.33 -4.07
N GLY A 199 -2.81 9.54 -3.03
CA GLY A 199 -3.65 9.52 -1.85
C GLY A 199 -3.16 8.59 -0.74
N THR A 200 -3.92 8.57 0.35
CA THR A 200 -3.70 7.59 1.42
C THR A 200 -4.24 6.22 1.01
N VAL A 201 -3.78 5.17 1.69
CA VAL A 201 -4.22 3.78 1.48
C VAL A 201 -5.74 3.68 1.39
N ASP A 202 -6.47 4.38 2.26
CA ASP A 202 -7.93 4.32 2.33
C ASP A 202 -8.60 4.86 1.04
N ALA A 203 -7.95 5.81 0.33
CA ALA A 203 -8.43 6.36 -0.95
C ALA A 203 -8.26 5.39 -2.14
N PHE A 204 -7.55 4.28 -1.94
CA PHE A 204 -7.28 3.28 -2.97
C PHE A 204 -8.13 2.01 -2.83
N GLN A 205 -9.00 1.94 -1.84
CA GLN A 205 -9.88 0.79 -1.69
C GLN A 205 -10.79 0.62 -2.93
N GLY A 206 -10.79 -0.56 -3.53
CA GLY A 206 -11.52 -0.85 -4.77
C GLY A 206 -10.89 -0.31 -6.06
N LYS A 207 -9.73 0.36 -5.99
CA LYS A 207 -8.99 0.86 -7.16
C LYS A 207 -7.84 -0.06 -7.53
N GLU A 208 -7.38 0.05 -8.78
CA GLU A 208 -6.21 -0.68 -9.30
C GLU A 208 -5.51 0.14 -10.38
N PHE A 209 -4.19 0.01 -10.45
CA PHE A 209 -3.31 0.75 -11.38
C PHE A 209 -2.25 -0.19 -11.94
N ASP A 210 -1.72 0.13 -13.12
CA ASP A 210 -0.65 -0.67 -13.72
C ASP A 210 0.61 -0.63 -12.86
N VAL A 211 1.00 0.55 -12.42
CA VAL A 211 2.18 0.79 -11.58
C VAL A 211 1.77 1.51 -10.30
N VAL A 212 2.24 1.04 -9.16
CA VAL A 212 2.04 1.70 -7.86
C VAL A 212 3.39 2.11 -7.28
N LEU A 213 3.47 3.38 -6.87
CA LEU A 213 4.54 3.92 -6.06
C LEU A 213 4.04 4.01 -4.62
N LEU A 214 4.67 3.31 -3.69
CA LEU A 214 4.31 3.29 -2.27
C LEU A 214 5.36 4.04 -1.46
N SER A 215 4.94 5.13 -0.78
CA SER A 215 5.78 5.90 0.14
C SER A 215 5.57 5.42 1.57
N ALA A 216 6.61 4.81 2.17
CA ALA A 216 6.57 4.24 3.53
C ALA A 216 6.65 5.30 4.63
N VAL A 217 7.32 6.42 4.36
CA VAL A 217 7.47 7.62 5.20
C VAL A 217 8.35 7.43 6.43
N ARG A 218 8.23 6.29 7.11
CA ARG A 218 8.88 6.08 8.40
C ARG A 218 10.42 6.08 8.28
N SER A 219 11.05 6.92 9.11
CA SER A 219 12.51 7.03 9.25
C SER A 219 12.81 7.71 10.58
N ASN A 220 13.19 6.95 11.60
CA ASN A 220 13.40 7.44 12.97
C ASN A 220 14.27 6.47 13.79
N ASP A 221 14.77 6.93 14.95
CA ASP A 221 15.62 6.16 15.87
C ASP A 221 14.85 5.63 17.10
N HIS A 222 13.52 5.53 17.04
CA HIS A 222 12.79 4.94 18.15
C HIS A 222 13.22 3.49 18.36
N ALA A 223 13.28 3.05 19.60
CA ALA A 223 13.48 1.65 19.94
C ALA A 223 12.31 0.80 19.41
N ASP A 224 12.51 -0.52 19.31
CA ASP A 224 11.53 -1.48 18.80
C ASP A 224 11.37 -2.73 19.70
N GLY A 225 11.84 -2.66 20.95
CA GLY A 225 11.85 -3.78 21.88
C GLY A 225 10.45 -4.21 22.34
N ASP A 226 9.60 -3.26 22.70
CA ASP A 226 8.23 -3.54 23.11
C ASP A 226 7.21 -3.07 22.06
N GLU A 227 5.93 -3.48 22.20
CA GLU A 227 4.87 -3.12 21.27
C GLU A 227 4.65 -1.60 21.17
N LYS A 228 4.78 -0.86 22.27
CA LYS A 228 4.62 0.59 22.30
C LYS A 228 5.76 1.29 21.56
N GLU A 229 6.98 0.80 21.70
CA GLU A 229 8.15 1.28 20.97
C GLU A 229 8.01 0.97 19.47
N ARG A 230 7.64 -0.26 19.12
CA ARG A 230 7.36 -0.65 17.73
C ARG A 230 6.26 0.21 17.10
N ARG A 231 5.17 0.51 17.82
CA ARG A 231 4.13 1.43 17.33
C ARG A 231 4.66 2.84 17.08
N LYS A 232 5.59 3.33 17.88
CA LYS A 232 6.25 4.63 17.65
C LYS A 232 7.19 4.56 16.44
N ARG A 233 7.95 3.48 16.30
CA ARG A 233 8.93 3.29 15.24
C ARG A 233 8.25 3.09 13.88
N TYR A 234 7.33 2.17 13.77
CA TYR A 234 6.74 1.73 12.50
C TYR A 234 5.36 2.33 12.19
N GLY A 235 4.61 2.74 13.20
CA GLY A 235 3.31 3.40 13.06
C GLY A 235 2.30 2.61 12.23
N HIS A 236 1.79 3.20 11.16
CA HIS A 236 0.80 2.58 10.29
C HIS A 236 1.33 1.40 9.45
N LEU A 237 2.64 1.25 9.32
CA LEU A 237 3.25 0.09 8.66
C LEU A 237 3.00 -1.22 9.42
N MET A 238 2.66 -1.15 10.72
CA MET A 238 2.28 -2.32 11.53
C MET A 238 0.84 -2.79 11.28
N SER A 239 0.08 -2.13 10.42
CA SER A 239 -1.31 -2.55 10.14
C SER A 239 -1.34 -3.52 8.95
N PRO A 240 -1.56 -4.84 9.16
CA PRO A 240 -1.56 -5.83 8.09
C PRO A 240 -2.58 -5.50 7.00
N ASN A 241 -3.79 -5.07 7.39
CA ASN A 241 -4.84 -4.69 6.45
C ASN A 241 -4.45 -3.51 5.56
N ARG A 242 -3.76 -2.50 6.10
CA ARG A 242 -3.28 -1.36 5.31
C ARG A 242 -2.13 -1.75 4.40
N LEU A 243 -1.21 -2.58 4.87
CA LEU A 243 -0.15 -3.13 4.03
C LEU A 243 -0.73 -3.98 2.90
N CYS A 244 -1.66 -4.90 3.19
CA CYS A 244 -2.35 -5.69 2.18
C CYS A 244 -3.00 -4.81 1.11
N VAL A 245 -3.77 -3.78 1.51
CA VAL A 245 -4.37 -2.86 0.55
C VAL A 245 -3.30 -2.12 -0.26
N SER A 246 -2.27 -1.55 0.37
CA SER A 246 -1.24 -0.77 -0.32
C SER A 246 -0.38 -1.60 -1.28
N MET A 247 -0.15 -2.88 -0.96
CA MET A 247 0.68 -3.81 -1.72
C MET A 247 -0.11 -4.71 -2.67
N SER A 248 -1.41 -4.46 -2.86
CA SER A 248 -2.28 -5.23 -3.77
C SER A 248 -3.05 -4.36 -4.78
N ARG A 249 -2.62 -3.11 -4.99
CA ARG A 249 -3.30 -2.19 -5.94
C ARG A 249 -2.66 -2.16 -7.32
N GLN A 250 -1.43 -2.66 -7.46
CA GLN A 250 -0.70 -2.73 -8.71
C GLN A 250 -1.14 -3.94 -9.55
N LYS A 251 -1.04 -3.76 -10.87
CA LYS A 251 -1.17 -4.87 -11.84
C LYS A 251 0.20 -5.41 -12.23
N ARG A 252 1.11 -4.53 -12.62
CA ARG A 252 2.38 -4.86 -13.26
C ARG A 252 3.56 -4.71 -12.32
N MET A 253 3.61 -3.62 -11.55
CA MET A 253 4.80 -3.27 -10.78
C MET A 253 4.47 -2.51 -9.51
N LEU A 254 5.18 -2.84 -8.43
CA LEU A 254 5.21 -2.10 -7.17
C LEU A 254 6.60 -1.53 -6.93
N VAL A 255 6.69 -0.20 -6.76
CA VAL A 255 7.92 0.50 -6.34
C VAL A 255 7.71 1.04 -4.94
N VAL A 256 8.47 0.58 -3.97
CA VAL A 256 8.42 1.09 -2.59
C VAL A 256 9.54 2.09 -2.38
N PHE A 257 9.21 3.23 -1.80
CA PHE A 257 10.16 4.26 -1.35
C PHE A 257 10.18 4.23 0.18
N GLY A 258 11.36 4.19 0.76
CA GLY A 258 11.49 4.17 2.21
C GLY A 258 12.94 4.07 2.68
N ASP A 259 13.12 4.21 3.96
CA ASP A 259 14.38 4.03 4.67
C ASP A 259 14.62 2.52 4.90
N ALA A 260 15.53 1.92 4.13
CA ALA A 260 15.82 0.50 4.23
C ALA A 260 16.42 0.12 5.60
N SER A 261 17.06 1.05 6.32
CA SER A 261 17.62 0.77 7.64
C SER A 261 16.56 0.38 8.68
N LEU A 262 15.30 0.77 8.47
CA LEU A 262 14.20 0.32 9.32
C LEU A 262 13.91 -1.18 9.20
N LEU A 263 14.22 -1.78 8.07
CA LEU A 263 13.99 -3.20 7.80
C LEU A 263 15.04 -4.09 8.49
N GLU A 264 16.18 -3.50 8.87
CA GLU A 264 17.30 -4.19 9.52
C GLU A 264 17.20 -4.18 11.06
N ALA A 265 16.20 -3.48 11.61
CA ALA A 265 16.01 -3.40 13.04
C ALA A 265 15.67 -4.79 13.64
N PRO A 266 16.07 -5.09 14.89
CA PRO A 266 15.98 -6.43 15.50
C PRO A 266 14.58 -7.05 15.45
N HIS A 267 13.52 -6.25 15.58
CA HIS A 267 12.13 -6.71 15.57
C HIS A 267 11.34 -6.28 14.32
N ALA A 268 12.02 -5.86 13.24
CA ALA A 268 11.36 -5.45 11.99
C ALA A 268 10.56 -6.60 11.37
N GLU A 269 11.11 -7.82 11.35
CA GLU A 269 10.43 -9.00 10.82
C GLU A 269 9.10 -9.29 11.54
N GLU A 270 9.06 -9.10 12.87
CA GLU A 270 7.84 -9.27 13.66
C GLU A 270 6.84 -8.13 13.44
N ALA A 271 7.32 -6.89 13.32
CA ALA A 271 6.48 -5.70 13.27
C ALA A 271 5.95 -5.36 11.86
N ILE A 272 6.78 -5.54 10.83
CA ILE A 272 6.53 -5.15 9.43
C ILE A 272 7.05 -6.20 8.44
N GLY A 273 6.95 -7.48 8.78
CA GLY A 273 7.57 -8.59 8.06
C GLY A 273 7.25 -8.65 6.57
N SER A 274 6.03 -8.30 6.15
CA SER A 274 5.69 -8.23 4.72
C SER A 274 6.53 -7.21 3.93
N LEU A 275 6.90 -6.06 4.53
CA LEU A 275 7.83 -5.12 3.89
C LEU A 275 9.27 -5.63 3.90
N VAL A 276 9.70 -6.28 4.98
CA VAL A 276 11.03 -6.90 5.08
C VAL A 276 11.19 -7.96 4.00
N ARG A 277 10.21 -8.88 3.87
CA ARG A 277 10.22 -9.93 2.84
C ARG A 277 10.06 -9.39 1.43
N PHE A 278 9.24 -8.34 1.23
CA PHE A 278 9.17 -7.67 -0.06
C PHE A 278 10.54 -7.14 -0.50
N HIS A 279 11.24 -6.44 0.38
CA HIS A 279 12.58 -5.92 0.11
C HIS A 279 13.57 -7.05 -0.17
N ARG A 280 13.63 -8.07 0.71
CA ARG A 280 14.62 -9.14 0.65
C ARG A 280 14.35 -10.13 -0.48
N GLU A 281 13.10 -10.59 -0.61
CA GLU A 281 12.75 -11.73 -1.48
C GLU A 281 12.33 -11.28 -2.87
N LEU A 282 11.44 -10.27 -2.98
CA LEU A 282 11.00 -9.78 -4.28
C LEU A 282 11.99 -8.79 -4.88
N CYS A 283 12.39 -7.74 -4.15
CA CYS A 283 13.30 -6.74 -4.72
C CYS A 283 14.73 -7.25 -4.86
N GLY A 284 15.16 -8.18 -3.98
CA GLY A 284 16.46 -8.86 -4.10
C GLY A 284 16.48 -10.03 -5.09
N GLY A 285 15.34 -10.43 -5.64
CA GLY A 285 15.19 -11.54 -6.58
C GLY A 285 15.41 -11.16 -8.05
N GLU A 286 15.26 -12.14 -8.94
CA GLU A 286 15.48 -12.02 -10.39
C GLU A 286 14.60 -10.95 -11.05
N HIS A 287 13.34 -10.83 -10.63
CA HIS A 287 12.37 -9.87 -11.16
C HIS A 287 12.21 -8.62 -10.28
N GLY A 288 13.21 -8.33 -9.47
CA GLY A 288 13.23 -7.19 -8.58
C GLY A 288 14.52 -6.39 -8.64
N ARG A 289 14.51 -5.23 -7.96
CA ARG A 289 15.69 -4.37 -7.81
C ARG A 289 15.64 -3.54 -6.54
N VAL A 290 16.79 -3.40 -5.89
CA VAL A 290 17.04 -2.39 -4.86
C VAL A 290 17.91 -1.29 -5.51
N LEU A 291 17.49 -0.01 -5.38
CA LEU A 291 18.05 1.17 -6.05
C LEU A 291 18.42 2.24 -5.03
#